data_19ab29a89b93b61acba0c562e0aa8e78
#
_entry.id   19ab29a89b93b61acba0c562e0aa8e78
#
_cell.length_a   1.000
_cell.length_b   1.000
_cell.length_c   1.000
_cell.angle_alpha   90.00
_cell.angle_beta   90.00
_cell.angle_gamma   90.00
#
_symmetry.space_group_name_H-M   'P 1'
#
loop_
_entity.id
_entity.type
_entity.pdbx_description
1 polymer ?
#
loop_
_entity_poly.entity_id
_entity_poly.type
_entity_poly.pdbx_seq_one_letter_code
_entity_poly.pdbx_strand_id
1 'polypeptide(L)'
;MIVSKKINDAKFVMSKDELTYQEVLDDFATAKSIHISTFNISKKQSELLNALKQCDNNTNICIVSNLPDRWEQYFTPQYANKAKKNIAIYKSKLNPEKIAKKAEVYFCFSNHAKIIMTNNIAYVGSSNFSEESADNFESGFITRDLEFIEFLQEEVFPWIIESSSEYKTDEELLFLKTAIRKSISMFDAIYEKYYSSFYSLSDHRGVERWYYNTTDCMLTLRDVESTKETVQQYLELLERVNHIFNLPIFGDLGIDNIDGFIDNACCIYEDINTVFESTIEQLASFSEEDFVEEYLYDCPDAYDEKLDCYVEKAMSLASSAFGELAENAREDADILLKQLDKMRELAKEIMKRFDELPLDDIRIDNT
;
A
#
# COMPACT_ATOMS: atom_id res chain seq x y z
N MET A 1 8.59 -11.23 6.13
CA MET A 1 9.76 -11.63 7.00
C MET A 1 9.67 -10.85 8.30
N ILE A 2 10.03 -11.44 9.46
CA ILE A 2 10.14 -10.73 10.74
C ILE A 2 11.60 -10.83 11.17
N VAL A 3 12.25 -9.69 11.39
CA VAL A 3 13.56 -9.61 12.01
C VAL A 3 13.42 -9.06 13.42
N SER A 4 14.17 -9.58 14.38
CA SER A 4 14.07 -9.15 15.77
C SER A 4 15.40 -9.23 16.49
N LYS A 5 15.66 -8.26 17.35
CA LYS A 5 16.81 -8.21 18.25
C LYS A 5 16.38 -7.67 19.62
N LYS A 6 16.85 -8.26 20.67
CA LYS A 6 16.66 -7.74 22.02
C LYS A 6 17.56 -6.53 22.25
N ILE A 7 17.00 -5.48 22.86
CA ILE A 7 17.72 -4.27 23.25
C ILE A 7 18.06 -4.40 24.74
N ASN A 8 19.32 -4.22 25.10
CA ASN A 8 19.76 -4.34 26.51
C ASN A 8 19.75 -3.00 27.24
N ASP A 9 19.97 -1.88 26.55
CA ASP A 9 19.98 -0.52 27.10
C ASP A 9 19.17 0.39 26.20
N ALA A 10 17.94 0.71 26.60
CA ALA A 10 17.04 1.57 25.87
C ALA A 10 16.31 2.54 26.80
N LYS A 11 16.37 3.82 26.48
CA LYS A 11 15.65 4.91 27.14
C LYS A 11 14.39 5.21 26.36
N PHE A 12 13.22 5.06 27.00
CA PHE A 12 11.98 5.56 26.40
C PHE A 12 11.96 7.10 26.43
N VAL A 13 11.59 7.70 25.32
CA VAL A 13 11.45 9.15 25.15
C VAL A 13 10.08 9.48 24.60
N MET A 14 9.52 10.58 25.08
CA MET A 14 8.30 11.16 24.56
C MET A 14 8.43 12.67 24.61
N SER A 15 8.09 13.35 23.54
CA SER A 15 8.17 14.82 23.48
C SER A 15 6.97 15.42 22.77
N LYS A 16 6.81 16.71 23.01
CA LYS A 16 6.01 17.66 22.24
C LYS A 16 6.73 18.98 22.27
N ASP A 17 6.67 19.72 21.19
CA ASP A 17 7.38 20.98 20.97
C ASP A 17 8.92 20.85 20.90
N GLU A 18 9.42 19.59 20.86
CA GLU A 18 10.84 19.24 20.70
C GLU A 18 10.99 17.96 19.87
N LEU A 19 12.15 17.74 19.25
CA LEU A 19 12.46 16.51 18.52
C LEU A 19 12.85 15.40 19.51
N THR A 20 12.13 14.27 19.47
CA THR A 20 12.41 13.10 20.34
C THR A 20 13.81 12.52 20.14
N TYR A 21 14.43 12.76 18.99
CA TYR A 21 15.76 12.27 18.62
C TYR A 21 16.87 13.31 18.68
N GLN A 22 16.69 14.37 19.47
CA GLN A 22 17.69 15.45 19.58
C GLN A 22 19.08 14.89 19.97
N GLU A 23 19.14 13.92 20.90
CA GLU A 23 20.38 13.29 21.33
C GLU A 23 21.14 12.60 20.15
N VAL A 24 20.40 12.12 19.12
CA VAL A 24 21.02 11.54 17.93
C VAL A 24 21.54 12.63 17.01
N LEU A 25 20.82 13.74 16.88
CA LEU A 25 21.28 14.90 16.09
C LEU A 25 22.57 15.50 16.67
N ASP A 26 22.68 15.56 17.98
CA ASP A 26 23.87 16.09 18.69
C ASP A 26 25.14 15.24 18.39
N ASP A 27 24.95 13.96 18.04
CA ASP A 27 26.06 13.06 17.69
C ASP A 27 26.49 13.15 16.21
N PHE A 28 25.71 13.77 15.33
CA PHE A 28 25.97 13.86 13.88
C PHE A 28 27.34 14.44 13.56
N ALA A 29 27.80 15.42 14.32
CA ALA A 29 29.09 16.10 14.09
C ALA A 29 30.28 15.16 14.24
N THR A 30 30.16 14.09 15.03
CA THR A 30 31.26 13.14 15.33
C THR A 30 31.05 11.76 14.72
N ALA A 31 29.89 11.56 14.05
CA ALA A 31 29.51 10.28 13.48
C ALA A 31 30.35 9.88 12.27
N LYS A 32 30.67 8.59 12.17
CA LYS A 32 31.28 7.97 10.99
C LYS A 32 30.25 7.53 9.97
N SER A 33 29.07 7.16 10.45
CA SER A 33 27.94 6.83 9.60
C SER A 33 26.64 7.36 10.20
N ILE A 34 25.72 7.77 9.34
CA ILE A 34 24.37 8.24 9.67
C ILE A 34 23.39 7.48 8.78
N HIS A 35 22.39 6.84 9.40
CA HIS A 35 21.33 6.15 8.68
C HIS A 35 19.98 6.71 9.11
N ILE A 36 19.15 7.06 8.14
CA ILE A 36 17.84 7.66 8.35
C ILE A 36 16.81 6.88 7.54
N SER A 37 15.84 6.29 8.23
CA SER A 37 14.61 5.79 7.62
C SER A 37 13.46 6.65 8.09
N THR A 38 12.67 7.22 7.18
CA THR A 38 11.59 8.14 7.51
C THR A 38 10.42 8.02 6.55
N PHE A 39 9.21 8.23 7.07
CA PHE A 39 8.01 8.30 6.23
C PHE A 39 7.88 9.66 5.52
N ASN A 40 8.21 10.75 6.21
CA ASN A 40 8.15 12.11 5.67
C ASN A 40 9.45 12.86 5.95
N ILE A 41 9.75 13.84 5.09
CA ILE A 41 10.74 14.88 5.31
C ILE A 41 10.04 16.23 5.42
N SER A 42 10.71 17.21 5.99
CA SER A 42 10.17 18.58 6.15
C SER A 42 9.65 19.18 4.86
N LYS A 43 8.46 19.78 4.93
CA LYS A 43 7.83 20.44 3.77
C LYS A 43 8.56 21.72 3.35
N LYS A 44 9.13 22.41 4.30
CA LYS A 44 9.87 23.68 4.10
C LYS A 44 11.37 23.41 3.95
N GLN A 45 12.15 24.47 3.87
CA GLN A 45 13.61 24.38 3.91
C GLN A 45 14.03 23.85 5.29
N SER A 46 14.75 22.72 5.31
CA SER A 46 14.96 21.91 6.50
C SER A 46 16.29 22.24 7.17
N GLU A 47 16.24 22.60 8.45
CA GLU A 47 17.45 22.70 9.29
C GLU A 47 18.08 21.33 9.53
N LEU A 48 17.25 20.26 9.59
CA LEU A 48 17.72 18.90 9.72
C LEU A 48 18.57 18.45 8.51
N LEU A 49 18.13 18.76 7.28
CA LEU A 49 18.93 18.51 6.08
C LEU A 49 20.20 19.39 6.03
N ASN A 50 20.15 20.58 6.62
CA ASN A 50 21.35 21.42 6.73
C ASN A 50 22.33 20.87 7.78
N ALA A 51 21.86 20.22 8.84
CA ALA A 51 22.71 19.54 9.82
C ALA A 51 23.55 18.43 9.15
N LEU A 52 22.93 17.67 8.22
CA LEU A 52 23.66 16.66 7.44
C LEU A 52 24.78 17.27 6.57
N LYS A 53 24.58 18.47 6.03
CA LYS A 53 25.62 19.17 5.24
C LYS A 53 26.81 19.63 6.07
N GLN A 54 26.65 19.70 7.39
CA GLN A 54 27.74 20.12 8.31
C GLN A 54 28.55 18.94 8.84
N CYS A 55 28.14 17.70 8.53
CA CYS A 55 28.90 16.49 8.88
C CYS A 55 30.25 16.45 8.17
N ASP A 56 31.17 15.64 8.71
CA ASP A 56 32.47 15.42 8.07
C ASP A 56 32.27 14.87 6.64
N ASN A 57 33.15 15.31 5.72
CA ASN A 57 33.12 14.85 4.32
C ASN A 57 33.34 13.33 4.15
N ASN A 58 33.82 12.64 5.16
CA ASN A 58 34.01 11.19 5.18
C ASN A 58 32.86 10.42 5.84
N THR A 59 31.88 11.12 6.44
CA THR A 59 30.71 10.48 7.02
C THR A 59 29.86 9.83 5.92
N ASN A 60 29.57 8.54 6.07
CA ASN A 60 28.68 7.81 5.18
C ASN A 60 27.22 8.14 5.60
N ILE A 61 26.43 8.66 4.70
CA ILE A 61 25.05 9.03 4.98
C ILE A 61 24.11 8.21 4.10
N CYS A 62 23.23 7.44 4.70
CA CYS A 62 22.19 6.69 4.01
C CYS A 62 20.81 7.21 4.43
N ILE A 63 19.99 7.62 3.46
CA ILE A 63 18.63 8.10 3.71
C ILE A 63 17.66 7.26 2.91
N VAL A 64 16.73 6.62 3.61
CA VAL A 64 15.59 5.95 3.00
C VAL A 64 14.32 6.73 3.35
N SER A 65 13.69 7.33 2.35
CA SER A 65 12.47 8.10 2.53
C SER A 65 11.31 7.45 1.80
N ASN A 66 10.13 7.45 2.43
CA ASN A 66 8.92 7.25 1.66
C ASN A 66 8.68 8.48 0.77
N LEU A 67 8.09 8.28 -0.38
CA LEU A 67 7.49 9.38 -1.15
C LEU A 67 6.03 9.52 -0.67
N PRO A 68 5.64 10.67 -0.09
CA PRO A 68 4.31 10.83 0.48
C PRO A 68 3.26 10.67 -0.59
N ASP A 69 2.41 9.74 -0.34
CA ASP A 69 1.56 9.17 -1.33
C ASP A 69 0.20 8.82 -0.73
N ARG A 70 -0.82 9.53 -1.15
CA ARG A 70 -2.17 9.02 -1.05
C ARG A 70 -2.42 8.28 -2.36
N TRP A 71 -2.51 6.97 -2.29
CA TRP A 71 -2.63 6.04 -3.40
C TRP A 71 -3.75 6.38 -4.42
N GLU A 72 -4.83 7.06 -4.01
CA GLU A 72 -5.84 7.68 -4.87
C GLU A 72 -5.26 8.67 -5.89
N GLN A 73 -3.99 9.10 -5.70
CA GLN A 73 -3.35 10.12 -6.51
C GLN A 73 -2.66 9.58 -7.77
N TYR A 74 -2.57 8.26 -7.96
CA TYR A 74 -1.85 7.70 -9.11
C TYR A 74 -2.72 7.43 -10.33
N PHE A 75 -4.00 7.22 -10.15
CA PHE A 75 -4.88 6.70 -11.20
C PHE A 75 -5.63 7.78 -12.00
N THR A 76 -5.88 8.96 -11.44
CA THR A 76 -6.51 10.03 -12.21
C THR A 76 -5.48 11.04 -12.72
N PRO A 77 -5.64 11.63 -13.95
CA PRO A 77 -4.65 12.55 -14.53
C PRO A 77 -4.29 13.73 -13.64
N GLN A 78 -5.24 14.28 -12.90
CA GLN A 78 -5.00 15.39 -11.98
C GLN A 78 -4.09 15.00 -10.81
N TYR A 79 -4.31 13.81 -10.26
CA TYR A 79 -3.55 13.32 -9.12
C TYR A 79 -2.21 12.71 -9.54
N ALA A 80 -2.12 12.07 -10.71
CA ALA A 80 -0.85 11.62 -11.27
C ALA A 80 0.14 12.79 -11.43
N ASN A 81 -0.32 13.94 -11.94
CA ASN A 81 0.50 15.16 -12.04
C ASN A 81 0.93 15.68 -10.66
N LYS A 82 0.08 15.56 -9.64
CA LYS A 82 0.42 15.95 -8.27
C LYS A 82 1.43 15.00 -7.64
N ALA A 83 1.31 13.69 -7.87
CA ALA A 83 2.27 12.69 -7.43
C ALA A 83 3.64 12.92 -8.07
N LYS A 84 3.71 13.13 -9.39
CA LYS A 84 4.96 13.49 -10.09
C LYS A 84 5.61 14.74 -9.53
N LYS A 85 4.83 15.80 -9.25
CA LYS A 85 5.34 17.01 -8.60
C LYS A 85 5.89 16.74 -7.20
N ASN A 86 5.26 15.87 -6.42
CA ASN A 86 5.76 15.48 -5.11
C ASN A 86 7.09 14.71 -5.24
N ILE A 87 7.19 13.76 -6.18
CA ILE A 87 8.42 13.04 -6.47
C ILE A 87 9.55 14.03 -6.81
N ALA A 88 9.32 14.97 -7.72
CA ALA A 88 10.29 15.99 -8.08
C ALA A 88 10.73 16.86 -6.89
N ILE A 89 9.81 17.24 -5.99
CA ILE A 89 10.12 17.99 -4.77
C ILE A 89 11.03 17.18 -3.85
N TYR A 90 10.73 15.89 -3.63
CA TYR A 90 11.53 15.02 -2.78
C TYR A 90 12.91 14.78 -3.39
N LYS A 91 13.00 14.50 -4.68
CA LYS A 91 14.27 14.40 -5.39
C LYS A 91 15.09 15.69 -5.29
N SER A 92 14.47 16.86 -5.45
CA SER A 92 15.15 18.14 -5.31
C SER A 92 15.71 18.38 -3.88
N LYS A 93 14.98 17.96 -2.84
CA LYS A 93 15.38 18.14 -1.44
C LYS A 93 16.43 17.12 -0.99
N LEU A 94 16.27 15.88 -1.43
CA LEU A 94 17.14 14.76 -1.06
C LEU A 94 18.27 14.53 -2.07
N ASN A 95 18.62 15.51 -2.88
CA ASN A 95 19.72 15.39 -3.82
C ASN A 95 21.03 15.05 -3.07
N PRO A 96 21.63 13.85 -3.28
CA PRO A 96 22.82 13.40 -2.57
C PRO A 96 23.97 14.39 -2.67
N GLU A 97 24.20 14.96 -3.86
CA GLU A 97 25.27 15.92 -4.11
C GLU A 97 25.13 17.21 -3.29
N LYS A 98 23.90 17.55 -2.90
CA LYS A 98 23.59 18.72 -2.06
C LYS A 98 23.59 18.41 -0.57
N ILE A 99 23.55 17.14 -0.19
CA ILE A 99 23.55 16.69 1.22
C ILE A 99 24.99 16.50 1.71
N ALA A 100 25.73 15.57 1.11
CA ALA A 100 27.12 15.28 1.48
C ALA A 100 27.83 14.50 0.37
N LYS A 101 29.18 14.48 0.39
CA LYS A 101 29.98 13.77 -0.64
C LYS A 101 29.74 12.27 -0.69
N LYS A 102 29.34 11.66 0.44
CA LYS A 102 29.08 10.22 0.57
C LYS A 102 27.63 9.97 1.00
N ALA A 103 26.70 10.71 0.43
CA ALA A 103 25.29 10.50 0.67
C ALA A 103 24.68 9.56 -0.36
N GLU A 104 23.96 8.57 0.11
CA GLU A 104 23.13 7.66 -0.67
C GLU A 104 21.68 7.88 -0.28
N VAL A 105 20.80 7.99 -1.26
CA VAL A 105 19.38 8.24 -1.04
C VAL A 105 18.56 7.23 -1.79
N TYR A 106 17.60 6.67 -1.10
CA TYR A 106 16.67 5.66 -1.58
C TYR A 106 15.23 6.07 -1.33
N PHE A 107 14.33 5.65 -2.21
CA PHE A 107 12.89 5.83 -2.08
C PHE A 107 12.21 4.49 -1.89
N CYS A 108 11.58 4.28 -0.71
CA CYS A 108 10.86 3.07 -0.36
C CYS A 108 9.38 3.41 -0.11
N PHE A 109 8.51 3.08 -1.06
CA PHE A 109 7.09 3.44 -1.03
C PHE A 109 6.27 2.70 0.03
N SER A 110 6.76 1.59 0.54
CA SER A 110 6.16 0.85 1.66
C SER A 110 6.77 1.21 3.01
N ASN A 111 7.75 2.13 3.05
CA ASN A 111 8.43 2.48 4.29
C ASN A 111 7.53 3.31 5.20
N HIS A 112 7.23 2.78 6.38
CA HIS A 112 6.63 3.52 7.48
C HIS A 112 7.51 3.52 8.74
N ALA A 113 8.70 2.92 8.66
CA ALA A 113 9.67 2.94 9.75
C ALA A 113 10.25 4.34 9.96
N LYS A 114 10.50 4.70 11.21
CA LYS A 114 11.22 5.91 11.59
C LYS A 114 12.39 5.49 12.46
N ILE A 115 13.56 5.48 11.83
CA ILE A 115 14.83 5.12 12.45
C ILE A 115 15.82 6.25 12.11
N ILE A 116 16.40 6.87 13.12
CA ILE A 116 17.41 7.90 12.95
C ILE A 116 18.59 7.49 13.82
N MET A 117 19.73 7.25 13.20
CA MET A 117 20.86 6.70 13.93
C MET A 117 22.22 7.17 13.40
N THR A 118 23.19 7.12 14.27
CA THR A 118 24.61 7.15 13.96
C THR A 118 25.23 5.78 14.28
N ASN A 119 26.53 5.66 14.09
CA ASN A 119 27.26 4.48 14.58
C ASN A 119 27.37 4.39 16.10
N ASN A 120 26.87 5.37 16.87
CA ASN A 120 27.00 5.44 18.33
C ASN A 120 25.66 5.42 19.08
N ILE A 121 24.60 5.83 18.43
CA ILE A 121 23.28 6.03 19.06
C ILE A 121 22.17 5.88 18.02
N ALA A 122 21.07 5.26 18.40
CA ALA A 122 19.90 5.08 17.55
C ALA A 122 18.62 5.52 18.24
N TYR A 123 17.74 6.15 17.48
CA TYR A 123 16.33 6.38 17.80
C TYR A 123 15.47 5.50 16.91
N VAL A 124 14.50 4.82 17.51
CA VAL A 124 13.43 4.09 16.82
C VAL A 124 12.09 4.50 17.43
N GLY A 125 11.17 5.04 16.64
CA GLY A 125 9.92 5.55 17.19
C GLY A 125 8.92 6.05 16.17
N SER A 126 8.09 7.00 16.57
CA SER A 126 7.03 7.60 15.73
C SER A 126 7.48 8.84 14.97
N SER A 127 8.54 9.56 15.42
CA SER A 127 8.99 10.81 14.82
C SER A 127 9.62 10.62 13.45
N ASN A 128 9.09 11.34 12.46
CA ASN A 128 9.73 11.46 11.16
C ASN A 128 10.98 12.36 11.23
N PHE A 129 11.88 12.22 10.26
CA PHE A 129 13.00 13.16 10.07
C PHE A 129 12.48 14.48 9.46
N SER A 130 11.69 15.18 10.24
CA SER A 130 11.06 16.44 9.86
C SER A 130 10.85 17.34 11.08
N GLU A 131 10.95 18.66 10.88
CA GLU A 131 10.70 19.65 11.93
C GLU A 131 9.24 19.61 12.41
N GLU A 132 8.30 19.26 11.52
CA GLU A 132 6.89 19.13 11.84
C GLU A 132 6.60 18.03 12.87
N SER A 133 7.54 17.10 13.08
CA SER A 133 7.41 16.09 14.14
C SER A 133 7.47 16.69 15.54
N ALA A 134 8.12 17.84 15.72
CA ALA A 134 8.13 18.54 17.01
C ALA A 134 6.74 19.06 17.43
N ASP A 135 5.87 19.37 16.45
CA ASP A 135 4.53 19.89 16.71
C ASP A 135 3.56 18.83 17.28
N ASN A 136 3.94 17.55 17.23
CA ASN A 136 3.11 16.43 17.65
C ASN A 136 3.61 15.82 18.98
N PHE A 137 2.73 15.02 19.62
CA PHE A 137 3.19 14.05 20.61
C PHE A 137 3.86 12.90 19.89
N GLU A 138 5.16 12.77 20.06
CA GLU A 138 5.96 11.71 19.46
C GLU A 138 6.66 10.90 20.55
N SER A 139 6.85 9.60 20.31
CA SER A 139 7.50 8.72 21.27
C SER A 139 8.40 7.70 20.58
N GLY A 140 9.33 7.14 21.34
CA GLY A 140 10.22 6.12 20.83
C GLY A 140 11.24 5.67 21.86
N PHE A 141 12.24 4.99 21.41
CA PHE A 141 13.36 4.54 22.21
C PHE A 141 14.67 5.11 21.64
N ILE A 142 15.54 5.56 22.53
CA ILE A 142 16.93 5.88 22.24
C ILE A 142 17.79 4.82 22.89
N THR A 143 18.77 4.32 22.16
CA THR A 143 19.72 3.32 22.66
C THR A 143 21.15 3.60 22.17
N ARG A 144 22.13 3.18 22.99
CA ARG A 144 23.55 3.12 22.68
C ARG A 144 24.07 1.68 22.67
N ASP A 145 23.17 0.71 22.64
CA ASP A 145 23.50 -0.71 22.50
C ASP A 145 24.12 -0.94 21.11
N LEU A 146 25.44 -1.13 21.08
CA LEU A 146 26.19 -1.27 19.83
C LEU A 146 25.79 -2.50 19.03
N GLU A 147 25.40 -3.61 19.68
CA GLU A 147 24.94 -4.80 18.98
C GLU A 147 23.60 -4.54 18.28
N PHE A 148 22.74 -3.72 18.90
CA PHE A 148 21.47 -3.33 18.26
C PHE A 148 21.68 -2.33 17.13
N ILE A 149 22.61 -1.38 17.28
CA ILE A 149 22.98 -0.42 16.23
C ILE A 149 23.54 -1.17 15.01
N GLU A 150 24.44 -2.12 15.23
CA GLU A 150 25.02 -2.97 14.17
C GLU A 150 23.92 -3.80 13.47
N PHE A 151 23.00 -4.41 14.23
CA PHE A 151 21.83 -5.11 13.67
C PHE A 151 20.97 -4.20 12.77
N LEU A 152 20.71 -2.95 13.20
CA LEU A 152 19.98 -2.00 12.37
C LEU A 152 20.75 -1.70 11.08
N GLN A 153 22.05 -1.51 11.18
CA GLN A 153 22.92 -1.13 10.04
C GLN A 153 23.12 -2.29 9.05
N GLU A 154 23.30 -3.52 9.54
CA GLU A 154 23.71 -4.66 8.71
C GLU A 154 22.56 -5.56 8.27
N GLU A 155 21.42 -5.54 8.99
CA GLU A 155 20.26 -6.37 8.64
C GLU A 155 19.03 -5.52 8.23
N VAL A 156 18.68 -4.51 9.03
CA VAL A 156 17.42 -3.76 8.82
C VAL A 156 17.52 -2.79 7.63
N PHE A 157 18.56 -1.96 7.60
CA PHE A 157 18.73 -1.01 6.48
C PHE A 157 18.96 -1.70 5.14
N PRO A 158 19.81 -2.73 5.01
CA PRO A 158 19.91 -3.49 3.76
C PRO A 158 18.58 -4.08 3.30
N TRP A 159 17.79 -4.64 4.21
CA TRP A 159 16.46 -5.16 3.87
C TRP A 159 15.50 -4.07 3.36
N ILE A 160 15.51 -2.87 3.98
CA ILE A 160 14.69 -1.74 3.49
C ILE A 160 15.21 -1.27 2.12
N ILE A 161 16.52 -1.19 1.94
CA ILE A 161 17.18 -0.74 0.70
C ILE A 161 16.87 -1.70 -0.46
N GLU A 162 16.92 -3.00 -0.23
CA GLU A 162 16.57 -4.03 -1.22
C GLU A 162 15.15 -3.84 -1.78
N SER A 163 14.24 -3.30 -0.97
CA SER A 163 12.86 -2.96 -1.36
C SER A 163 12.71 -1.53 -1.86
N SER A 164 13.78 -0.79 -2.04
CA SER A 164 13.79 0.63 -2.40
C SER A 164 14.23 0.84 -3.85
N SER A 165 14.03 2.05 -4.36
CA SER A 165 14.61 2.53 -5.61
C SER A 165 15.65 3.60 -5.30
N GLU A 166 16.77 3.59 -6.03
CA GLU A 166 17.80 4.60 -5.85
C GLU A 166 17.34 5.99 -6.28
N TYR A 167 17.97 7.02 -5.73
CA TYR A 167 17.73 8.42 -6.11
C TYR A 167 17.90 8.67 -7.62
N LYS A 168 18.82 7.94 -8.27
CA LYS A 168 19.13 8.10 -9.69
C LYS A 168 18.01 7.62 -10.61
N THR A 169 17.11 6.75 -10.14
CA THR A 169 16.01 6.23 -10.95
C THR A 169 15.21 7.37 -11.58
N ASP A 170 14.88 7.24 -12.86
CA ASP A 170 14.08 8.20 -13.59
C ASP A 170 12.72 8.45 -12.92
N GLU A 171 12.20 9.69 -13.00
CA GLU A 171 10.96 10.07 -12.28
C GLU A 171 9.72 9.34 -12.81
N GLU A 172 9.65 9.07 -14.12
CA GLU A 172 8.54 8.33 -14.72
C GLU A 172 8.59 6.85 -14.32
N LEU A 173 9.78 6.23 -14.36
CA LEU A 173 9.97 4.85 -13.91
C LEU A 173 9.65 4.70 -12.42
N LEU A 174 10.10 5.64 -11.60
CA LEU A 174 9.80 5.69 -10.18
C LEU A 174 8.29 5.80 -9.93
N PHE A 175 7.60 6.63 -10.69
CA PHE A 175 6.14 6.79 -10.65
C PHE A 175 5.43 5.48 -11.02
N LEU A 176 5.78 4.85 -12.14
CA LEU A 176 5.15 3.61 -12.61
C LEU A 176 5.37 2.45 -11.65
N LYS A 177 6.60 2.28 -11.18
CA LYS A 177 6.96 1.27 -10.17
C LYS A 177 6.11 1.40 -8.92
N THR A 178 5.91 2.65 -8.46
CA THR A 178 5.05 2.93 -7.30
C THR A 178 3.60 2.58 -7.58
N ALA A 179 3.07 2.99 -8.72
CA ALA A 179 1.68 2.75 -9.08
C ALA A 179 1.36 1.24 -9.14
N ILE A 180 2.26 0.41 -9.71
CA ILE A 180 2.09 -1.04 -9.74
C ILE A 180 2.13 -1.66 -8.34
N ARG A 181 3.09 -1.24 -7.48
CA ARG A 181 3.12 -1.71 -6.08
C ARG A 181 1.82 -1.40 -5.34
N LYS A 182 1.25 -0.22 -5.59
CA LYS A 182 -0.05 0.16 -5.02
C LYS A 182 -1.18 -0.72 -5.53
N SER A 183 -1.19 -1.03 -6.83
CA SER A 183 -2.20 -1.94 -7.40
C SER A 183 -2.17 -3.30 -6.72
N ILE A 184 -0.98 -3.85 -6.41
CA ILE A 184 -0.86 -5.11 -5.66
C ILE A 184 -1.57 -5.00 -4.31
N SER A 185 -1.28 -3.94 -3.53
CA SER A 185 -1.90 -3.74 -2.21
C SER A 185 -3.41 -3.52 -2.30
N MET A 186 -3.90 -2.90 -3.39
CA MET A 186 -5.33 -2.73 -3.63
C MET A 186 -6.00 -4.06 -3.95
N PHE A 187 -5.40 -4.88 -4.81
CA PHE A 187 -5.92 -6.23 -5.11
C PHE A 187 -5.90 -7.14 -3.89
N ASP A 188 -4.87 -7.05 -3.02
CA ASP A 188 -4.86 -7.75 -1.74
C ASP A 188 -6.07 -7.33 -0.88
N ALA A 189 -6.32 -6.02 -0.74
CA ALA A 189 -7.44 -5.51 0.06
C ALA A 189 -8.81 -5.88 -0.52
N ILE A 190 -8.96 -5.83 -1.86
CA ILE A 190 -10.17 -6.25 -2.56
C ILE A 190 -10.41 -7.75 -2.34
N TYR A 191 -9.38 -8.57 -2.58
CA TYR A 191 -9.46 -10.02 -2.39
C TYR A 191 -9.91 -10.38 -0.96
N GLU A 192 -9.24 -9.82 0.06
CA GLU A 192 -9.59 -10.07 1.47
C GLU A 192 -11.01 -9.63 1.81
N LYS A 193 -11.46 -8.52 1.26
CA LYS A 193 -12.84 -8.04 1.47
C LYS A 193 -13.88 -9.01 0.89
N TYR A 194 -13.69 -9.45 -0.35
CA TYR A 194 -14.60 -10.40 -0.98
C TYR A 194 -14.52 -11.77 -0.31
N TYR A 195 -13.31 -12.23 0.01
CA TYR A 195 -13.10 -13.49 0.72
C TYR A 195 -13.81 -13.50 2.07
N SER A 196 -13.65 -12.45 2.88
CA SER A 196 -14.31 -12.34 4.19
C SER A 196 -15.82 -12.14 4.10
N SER A 197 -16.36 -11.67 2.96
CA SER A 197 -17.78 -11.54 2.73
C SER A 197 -18.41 -12.88 2.31
N PHE A 198 -17.70 -13.67 1.51
CA PHE A 198 -18.20 -14.95 1.02
C PHE A 198 -17.91 -16.12 1.96
N TYR A 199 -16.88 -16.03 2.80
CA TYR A 199 -16.47 -17.12 3.68
C TYR A 199 -16.35 -16.67 5.12
N SER A 200 -16.89 -17.46 6.04
CA SER A 200 -16.75 -17.30 7.48
C SER A 200 -15.96 -18.42 8.11
N LEU A 201 -15.15 -18.08 9.10
CA LEU A 201 -14.40 -19.05 9.89
C LEU A 201 -15.26 -19.56 11.05
N SER A 202 -15.49 -20.87 11.13
CA SER A 202 -16.15 -21.51 12.26
C SER A 202 -15.20 -22.46 12.95
N ASP A 203 -15.09 -22.33 14.28
CA ASP A 203 -14.40 -23.29 15.13
C ASP A 203 -15.38 -24.34 15.63
N HIS A 204 -15.26 -25.55 15.13
CA HIS A 204 -16.03 -26.69 15.63
C HIS A 204 -15.08 -27.68 16.30
N ARG A 205 -15.09 -27.74 17.62
CA ARG A 205 -14.30 -28.64 18.46
C ARG A 205 -12.78 -28.52 18.29
N GLY A 206 -12.27 -27.28 18.17
CA GLY A 206 -10.85 -27.00 18.00
C GLY A 206 -10.32 -27.26 16.57
N VAL A 207 -11.22 -27.38 15.61
CA VAL A 207 -10.87 -27.45 14.17
C VAL A 207 -11.50 -26.25 13.47
N GLU A 208 -10.65 -25.31 13.08
CA GLU A 208 -11.04 -24.17 12.26
C GLU A 208 -11.34 -24.63 10.84
N ARG A 209 -12.52 -24.25 10.32
CA ARG A 209 -12.92 -24.49 8.94
C ARG A 209 -13.60 -23.27 8.36
N TRP A 210 -13.30 -22.98 7.11
CA TRP A 210 -13.99 -21.97 6.32
C TRP A 210 -15.26 -22.55 5.71
N TYR A 211 -16.35 -21.83 5.86
CA TYR A 211 -17.65 -22.16 5.30
C TYR A 211 -18.13 -21.02 4.42
N TYR A 212 -18.76 -21.36 3.29
CA TYR A 212 -19.42 -20.37 2.46
C TYR A 212 -20.60 -19.75 3.24
N ASN A 213 -20.68 -18.42 3.22
CA ASN A 213 -21.64 -17.67 4.00
C ASN A 213 -22.95 -17.53 3.23
N THR A 214 -24.03 -18.07 3.77
CA THR A 214 -25.39 -17.98 3.20
C THR A 214 -26.35 -17.20 4.11
N THR A 215 -25.83 -16.58 5.16
CA THR A 215 -26.67 -15.92 6.18
C THR A 215 -26.59 -14.39 6.13
N ASP A 216 -25.45 -13.86 5.79
CA ASP A 216 -25.23 -12.43 5.61
C ASP A 216 -24.12 -12.18 4.59
N CYS A 217 -24.16 -11.04 3.92
CA CYS A 217 -23.11 -10.59 3.02
C CYS A 217 -22.87 -9.10 3.27
N MET A 218 -21.62 -8.78 3.58
CA MET A 218 -21.20 -7.40 3.86
C MET A 218 -20.84 -6.61 2.59
N LEU A 219 -21.06 -7.18 1.40
CA LEU A 219 -20.82 -6.49 0.14
C LEU A 219 -21.93 -5.49 -0.17
N THR A 220 -21.53 -4.37 -0.75
CA THR A 220 -22.42 -3.34 -1.25
C THR A 220 -22.18 -3.11 -2.74
N LEU A 221 -23.16 -2.55 -3.47
CA LEU A 221 -22.98 -2.12 -4.85
C LEU A 221 -21.78 -1.18 -5.02
N ARG A 222 -21.52 -0.33 -4.03
CA ARG A 222 -20.36 0.55 -4.03
C ARG A 222 -19.04 -0.23 -4.05
N ASP A 223 -18.99 -1.38 -3.40
CA ASP A 223 -17.80 -2.24 -3.40
C ASP A 223 -17.55 -2.84 -4.79
N VAL A 224 -18.63 -3.27 -5.46
CA VAL A 224 -18.61 -3.77 -6.82
C VAL A 224 -18.11 -2.68 -7.79
N GLU A 225 -18.72 -1.50 -7.75
CA GLU A 225 -18.31 -0.35 -8.58
C GLU A 225 -16.86 0.05 -8.34
N SER A 226 -16.45 0.17 -7.07
CA SER A 226 -15.06 0.50 -6.72
C SER A 226 -14.06 -0.55 -7.21
N THR A 227 -14.45 -1.82 -7.23
CA THR A 227 -13.59 -2.89 -7.76
C THR A 227 -13.47 -2.79 -9.28
N LYS A 228 -14.58 -2.57 -10.01
CA LYS A 228 -14.56 -2.34 -11.46
C LYS A 228 -13.66 -1.16 -11.83
N GLU A 229 -13.82 -0.03 -11.13
CA GLU A 229 -12.98 1.16 -11.33
C GLU A 229 -11.49 0.87 -11.07
N THR A 230 -11.17 0.14 -10.01
CA THR A 230 -9.80 -0.20 -9.66
C THR A 230 -9.14 -1.07 -10.74
N VAL A 231 -9.83 -2.08 -11.23
CA VAL A 231 -9.32 -2.94 -12.31
C VAL A 231 -9.13 -2.15 -13.60
N GLN A 232 -10.09 -1.30 -13.96
CA GLN A 232 -9.98 -0.45 -15.16
C GLN A 232 -8.78 0.51 -15.06
N GLN A 233 -8.59 1.16 -13.92
CA GLN A 233 -7.44 2.04 -13.69
C GLN A 233 -6.10 1.29 -13.78
N TYR A 234 -6.09 0.04 -13.34
CA TYR A 234 -4.91 -0.81 -13.49
C TYR A 234 -4.62 -1.15 -14.96
N LEU A 235 -5.64 -1.41 -15.79
CA LEU A 235 -5.45 -1.60 -17.22
C LEU A 235 -4.85 -0.36 -17.89
N GLU A 236 -5.35 0.83 -17.59
CA GLU A 236 -4.79 2.09 -18.07
C GLU A 236 -3.32 2.29 -17.64
N LEU A 237 -2.98 1.84 -16.41
CA LEU A 237 -1.60 1.84 -15.94
C LEU A 237 -0.73 0.87 -16.74
N LEU A 238 -1.22 -0.33 -17.06
CA LEU A 238 -0.50 -1.31 -17.87
C LEU A 238 -0.21 -0.80 -19.28
N GLU A 239 -1.14 -0.11 -19.92
CA GLU A 239 -0.90 0.54 -21.21
C GLU A 239 0.25 1.55 -21.16
N ARG A 240 0.32 2.34 -20.09
CA ARG A 240 1.44 3.28 -19.89
C ARG A 240 2.76 2.56 -19.63
N VAL A 241 2.75 1.50 -18.85
CA VAL A 241 3.93 0.66 -18.62
C VAL A 241 4.41 0.06 -19.94
N ASN A 242 3.49 -0.47 -20.73
CA ASN A 242 3.81 -1.05 -22.04
C ASN A 242 4.41 -0.01 -22.98
N HIS A 243 3.86 1.20 -23.01
CA HIS A 243 4.43 2.28 -23.80
C HIS A 243 5.90 2.54 -23.45
N ILE A 244 6.23 2.55 -22.16
CA ILE A 244 7.60 2.73 -21.69
C ILE A 244 8.49 1.53 -22.09
N PHE A 245 8.03 0.29 -21.89
CA PHE A 245 8.80 -0.92 -22.26
C PHE A 245 9.01 -1.05 -23.78
N ASN A 246 8.17 -0.43 -24.59
CA ASN A 246 8.33 -0.36 -26.05
C ASN A 246 9.28 0.76 -26.52
N LEU A 247 9.88 1.56 -25.63
CA LEU A 247 10.90 2.51 -26.02
C LEU A 247 12.17 1.79 -26.50
N PRO A 248 12.88 2.34 -27.51
CA PRO A 248 14.06 1.68 -28.10
C PRO A 248 15.12 1.27 -27.09
N ILE A 249 15.30 2.07 -26.04
CA ILE A 249 16.28 1.79 -24.96
C ILE A 249 16.05 0.44 -24.27
N PHE A 250 14.80 0.01 -24.11
CA PHE A 250 14.47 -1.28 -23.49
C PHE A 250 14.69 -2.43 -24.46
N GLY A 251 14.39 -2.25 -25.75
CA GLY A 251 14.72 -3.23 -26.79
C GLY A 251 16.24 -3.48 -26.91
N ASP A 252 17.05 -2.43 -26.82
CA ASP A 252 18.52 -2.51 -26.82
C ASP A 252 19.06 -3.28 -25.58
N LEU A 253 18.34 -3.27 -24.47
CA LEU A 253 18.64 -4.03 -23.26
C LEU A 253 18.11 -5.47 -23.30
N GLY A 254 17.42 -5.88 -24.37
CA GLY A 254 16.83 -7.21 -24.53
C GLY A 254 15.62 -7.44 -23.61
N ILE A 255 14.92 -6.38 -23.27
CA ILE A 255 13.74 -6.42 -22.40
C ILE A 255 12.50 -6.57 -23.28
N ASP A 256 11.75 -7.64 -23.06
CA ASP A 256 10.52 -7.93 -23.80
C ASP A 256 9.40 -6.97 -23.38
N ASN A 257 8.52 -6.64 -24.34
CA ASN A 257 7.29 -5.90 -24.06
C ASN A 257 6.34 -6.67 -23.12
N ILE A 258 5.29 -6.00 -22.68
CA ILE A 258 4.28 -6.58 -21.78
C ILE A 258 2.91 -6.79 -22.49
N ASP A 259 2.86 -6.84 -23.82
CA ASP A 259 1.59 -6.99 -24.57
C ASP A 259 0.79 -8.19 -24.08
N GLY A 260 1.41 -9.36 -23.91
CA GLY A 260 0.74 -10.55 -23.41
C GLY A 260 0.21 -10.44 -21.98
N PHE A 261 0.76 -9.54 -21.18
CA PHE A 261 0.22 -9.24 -19.83
C PHE A 261 -1.03 -8.37 -19.93
N ILE A 262 -1.07 -7.43 -20.86
CA ILE A 262 -2.25 -6.59 -21.11
C ILE A 262 -3.41 -7.43 -21.61
N ASP A 263 -3.18 -8.27 -22.60
CA ASP A 263 -4.20 -9.16 -23.14
C ASP A 263 -4.79 -10.07 -22.05
N ASN A 264 -3.92 -10.65 -21.19
CA ASN A 264 -4.36 -11.45 -20.06
C ASN A 264 -5.17 -10.64 -19.04
N ALA A 265 -4.73 -9.42 -18.72
CA ALA A 265 -5.44 -8.53 -17.80
C ALA A 265 -6.83 -8.13 -18.34
N CYS A 266 -6.94 -7.87 -19.66
CA CYS A 266 -8.21 -7.60 -20.31
C CYS A 266 -9.17 -8.81 -20.22
N CYS A 267 -8.70 -10.01 -20.48
CA CYS A 267 -9.52 -11.22 -20.33
C CYS A 267 -10.00 -11.41 -18.88
N ILE A 268 -9.11 -11.20 -17.90
CA ILE A 268 -9.48 -11.28 -16.47
C ILE A 268 -10.54 -10.22 -16.12
N TYR A 269 -10.42 -9.01 -16.65
CA TYR A 269 -11.42 -7.94 -16.44
C TYR A 269 -12.79 -8.28 -17.02
N GLU A 270 -12.84 -8.86 -18.22
CA GLU A 270 -14.08 -9.34 -18.84
C GLU A 270 -14.75 -10.43 -18.00
N ASP A 271 -13.97 -11.40 -17.49
CA ASP A 271 -14.47 -12.44 -16.59
C ASP A 271 -15.03 -11.85 -15.29
N ILE A 272 -14.34 -10.88 -14.67
CA ILE A 272 -14.80 -10.18 -13.45
C ILE A 272 -16.13 -9.46 -13.71
N ASN A 273 -16.23 -8.72 -14.82
CA ASN A 273 -17.46 -8.01 -15.16
C ASN A 273 -18.63 -8.97 -15.40
N THR A 274 -18.39 -10.07 -16.09
CA THR A 274 -19.42 -11.10 -16.35
C THR A 274 -19.98 -11.65 -15.04
N VAL A 275 -19.10 -11.95 -14.07
CA VAL A 275 -19.50 -12.46 -12.75
C VAL A 275 -20.25 -11.41 -11.94
N PHE A 276 -19.85 -10.15 -12.00
CA PHE A 276 -20.56 -9.07 -11.32
C PHE A 276 -21.97 -8.89 -11.86
N GLU A 277 -22.15 -8.86 -13.17
CA GLU A 277 -23.45 -8.68 -13.82
C GLU A 277 -24.38 -9.89 -13.64
N SER A 278 -23.83 -11.07 -13.35
CA SER A 278 -24.61 -12.29 -13.15
C SER A 278 -25.33 -12.30 -11.79
N THR A 279 -24.62 -12.57 -10.71
CA THR A 279 -25.22 -12.81 -9.39
C THR A 279 -24.68 -11.92 -8.29
N ILE A 280 -23.41 -11.45 -8.40
CA ILE A 280 -22.76 -10.71 -7.31
C ILE A 280 -23.38 -9.33 -7.10
N GLU A 281 -23.79 -8.61 -8.16
CA GLU A 281 -24.52 -7.35 -8.03
C GLU A 281 -25.90 -7.55 -7.39
N GLN A 282 -26.59 -8.65 -7.70
CA GLN A 282 -27.86 -8.98 -7.08
C GLN A 282 -27.66 -9.23 -5.57
N LEU A 283 -26.62 -9.98 -5.21
CA LEU A 283 -26.29 -10.24 -3.81
C LEU A 283 -25.92 -8.94 -3.07
N ALA A 284 -25.11 -8.07 -3.69
CA ALA A 284 -24.68 -6.79 -3.13
C ALA A 284 -25.79 -5.74 -3.04
N SER A 285 -26.86 -5.89 -3.82
CA SER A 285 -28.02 -5.00 -3.81
C SER A 285 -29.18 -5.51 -2.93
N PHE A 286 -29.08 -6.73 -2.39
CA PHE A 286 -30.14 -7.27 -1.55
C PHE A 286 -30.27 -6.47 -0.25
N SER A 287 -31.49 -6.02 0.04
CA SER A 287 -31.87 -5.31 1.26
C SER A 287 -32.97 -6.08 1.97
N GLU A 288 -32.66 -6.56 3.17
CA GLU A 288 -33.68 -7.22 4.01
C GLU A 288 -34.81 -6.25 4.38
N GLU A 289 -34.49 -4.99 4.62
CA GLU A 289 -35.44 -3.93 4.98
C GLU A 289 -36.42 -3.69 3.84
N ASP A 290 -35.93 -3.50 2.61
CA ASP A 290 -36.78 -3.29 1.42
C ASP A 290 -37.68 -4.51 1.16
N PHE A 291 -37.12 -5.72 1.31
CA PHE A 291 -37.90 -6.96 1.15
C PHE A 291 -39.04 -7.06 2.17
N VAL A 292 -38.78 -6.72 3.43
CA VAL A 292 -39.78 -6.73 4.50
C VAL A 292 -40.85 -5.67 4.23
N GLU A 293 -40.46 -4.45 3.83
CA GLU A 293 -41.40 -3.39 3.48
C GLU A 293 -42.32 -3.79 2.31
N GLU A 294 -41.76 -4.36 1.24
CA GLU A 294 -42.55 -4.83 0.08
C GLU A 294 -43.52 -5.94 0.49
N TYR A 295 -43.04 -6.92 1.29
CA TYR A 295 -43.92 -7.98 1.79
C TYR A 295 -45.09 -7.46 2.62
N LEU A 296 -44.85 -6.49 3.53
CA LEU A 296 -45.86 -5.89 4.38
C LEU A 296 -46.83 -5.05 3.57
N TYR A 297 -46.37 -4.36 2.53
CA TYR A 297 -47.22 -3.58 1.62
C TYR A 297 -48.25 -4.46 0.90
N ASP A 298 -47.86 -5.66 0.51
CA ASP A 298 -48.77 -6.63 -0.17
C ASP A 298 -49.70 -7.40 0.79
N CYS A 299 -49.53 -7.22 2.12
CA CYS A 299 -50.36 -7.86 3.13
C CYS A 299 -51.45 -6.90 3.66
N PRO A 300 -52.70 -6.92 3.17
CA PRO A 300 -53.75 -5.96 3.59
C PRO A 300 -54.08 -6.00 5.08
N ASP A 301 -53.80 -7.12 5.75
CA ASP A 301 -54.12 -7.35 7.17
C ASP A 301 -52.93 -7.04 8.11
N ALA A 302 -51.84 -6.49 7.60
CA ALA A 302 -50.60 -6.23 8.37
C ALA A 302 -50.66 -5.01 9.31
N TYR A 303 -51.83 -4.30 9.38
CA TYR A 303 -51.94 -3.01 10.08
C TYR A 303 -52.66 -3.10 11.45
N ASP A 304 -52.98 -4.30 11.95
CA ASP A 304 -53.65 -4.52 13.22
C ASP A 304 -52.80 -5.29 14.23
N GLU A 305 -53.42 -5.82 15.29
CA GLU A 305 -52.79 -6.59 16.40
C GLU A 305 -51.88 -7.75 15.94
N LYS A 306 -51.79 -8.05 14.64
CA LYS A 306 -50.98 -9.11 14.02
C LYS A 306 -49.72 -8.60 13.35
N LEU A 307 -49.41 -7.30 13.38
CA LEU A 307 -48.27 -6.71 12.69
C LEU A 307 -46.94 -7.45 13.02
N ASP A 308 -46.71 -7.73 14.30
CA ASP A 308 -45.48 -8.41 14.73
C ASP A 308 -45.34 -9.79 14.07
N CYS A 309 -46.43 -10.54 13.93
CA CYS A 309 -46.41 -11.85 13.28
C CYS A 309 -46.11 -11.77 11.78
N TYR A 310 -46.60 -10.71 11.10
CA TYR A 310 -46.29 -10.48 9.69
C TYR A 310 -44.83 -10.03 9.50
N VAL A 311 -44.33 -9.20 10.39
CA VAL A 311 -42.91 -8.79 10.39
C VAL A 311 -41.97 -9.99 10.60
N GLU A 312 -42.20 -10.83 11.61
CA GLU A 312 -41.43 -12.06 11.85
C GLU A 312 -41.44 -12.99 10.63
N LYS A 313 -42.62 -13.14 9.99
CA LYS A 313 -42.74 -13.93 8.78
C LYS A 313 -41.98 -13.32 7.61
N ALA A 314 -42.07 -12.01 7.41
CA ALA A 314 -41.36 -11.28 6.36
C ALA A 314 -39.83 -11.42 6.54
N MET A 315 -39.31 -11.25 7.75
CA MET A 315 -37.91 -11.44 8.06
C MET A 315 -37.44 -12.87 7.78
N SER A 316 -38.25 -13.88 8.15
CA SER A 316 -37.91 -15.27 7.83
C SER A 316 -37.87 -15.54 6.32
N LEU A 317 -38.78 -14.93 5.56
CA LEU A 317 -38.78 -15.04 4.10
C LEU A 317 -37.63 -14.28 3.45
N ALA A 318 -37.28 -13.09 3.96
CA ALA A 318 -36.11 -12.33 3.53
C ALA A 318 -34.82 -13.12 3.74
N SER A 319 -34.64 -13.71 4.93
CA SER A 319 -33.48 -14.57 5.22
C SER A 319 -33.43 -15.80 4.30
N SER A 320 -34.57 -16.40 3.97
CA SER A 320 -34.61 -17.53 3.03
C SER A 320 -34.25 -17.08 1.60
N ALA A 321 -34.78 -15.95 1.15
CA ALA A 321 -34.52 -15.38 -0.17
C ALA A 321 -33.03 -15.01 -0.31
N PHE A 322 -32.47 -14.40 0.72
CA PHE A 322 -31.02 -14.13 0.77
C PHE A 322 -30.19 -15.42 0.67
N GLY A 323 -30.54 -16.45 1.45
CA GLY A 323 -29.85 -17.74 1.43
C GLY A 323 -29.86 -18.40 0.04
N GLU A 324 -30.99 -18.36 -0.67
CA GLU A 324 -31.11 -18.85 -2.04
C GLU A 324 -30.25 -18.04 -3.01
N LEU A 325 -30.24 -16.71 -2.88
CA LEU A 325 -29.42 -15.82 -3.71
C LEU A 325 -27.93 -16.06 -3.45
N ALA A 326 -27.52 -16.19 -2.19
CA ALA A 326 -26.15 -16.48 -1.82
C ALA A 326 -25.67 -17.83 -2.36
N GLU A 327 -26.50 -18.90 -2.25
CA GLU A 327 -26.13 -20.20 -2.79
C GLU A 327 -26.01 -20.17 -4.32
N ASN A 328 -26.88 -19.42 -5.02
CA ASN A 328 -26.79 -19.22 -6.46
C ASN A 328 -25.52 -18.44 -6.86
N ALA A 329 -25.07 -17.50 -6.02
CA ALA A 329 -23.84 -16.72 -6.25
C ALA A 329 -22.56 -17.47 -5.92
N ARG A 330 -22.59 -18.67 -5.35
CA ARG A 330 -21.43 -19.38 -4.84
C ARG A 330 -20.37 -19.67 -5.88
N GLU A 331 -20.78 -20.18 -7.05
CA GLU A 331 -19.86 -20.49 -8.16
C GLU A 331 -19.22 -19.20 -8.70
N ASP A 332 -20.00 -18.13 -8.84
CA ASP A 332 -19.55 -16.82 -9.28
C ASP A 332 -18.59 -16.18 -8.26
N ALA A 333 -18.84 -16.36 -6.96
CA ALA A 333 -17.94 -15.91 -5.89
C ALA A 333 -16.56 -16.59 -5.99
N ASP A 334 -16.53 -17.90 -6.21
CA ASP A 334 -15.27 -18.65 -6.40
C ASP A 334 -14.52 -18.21 -7.66
N ILE A 335 -15.25 -17.96 -8.76
CA ILE A 335 -14.67 -17.44 -10.00
C ILE A 335 -14.08 -16.05 -9.76
N LEU A 336 -14.84 -15.15 -9.12
CA LEU A 336 -14.40 -13.79 -8.81
C LEU A 336 -13.11 -13.78 -8.00
N LEU A 337 -13.06 -14.53 -6.91
CA LEU A 337 -11.85 -14.64 -6.07
C LEU A 337 -10.65 -15.15 -6.86
N LYS A 338 -10.85 -16.14 -7.71
CA LYS A 338 -9.80 -16.66 -8.59
C LYS A 338 -9.30 -15.63 -9.61
N GLN A 339 -10.19 -14.83 -10.18
CA GLN A 339 -9.80 -13.78 -11.13
C GLN A 339 -9.10 -12.61 -10.44
N LEU A 340 -9.54 -12.21 -9.26
CA LEU A 340 -8.85 -11.21 -8.43
C LEU A 340 -7.44 -11.67 -8.04
N ASP A 341 -7.29 -12.95 -7.67
CA ASP A 341 -5.97 -13.54 -7.37
C ASP A 341 -5.05 -13.52 -8.60
N LYS A 342 -5.56 -13.89 -9.78
CA LYS A 342 -4.78 -13.80 -11.02
C LYS A 342 -4.35 -12.37 -11.35
N MET A 343 -5.23 -11.38 -11.15
CA MET A 343 -4.89 -9.97 -11.38
C MET A 343 -3.78 -9.52 -10.44
N ARG A 344 -3.84 -9.94 -9.18
CA ARG A 344 -2.81 -9.70 -8.18
C ARG A 344 -1.45 -10.32 -8.58
N GLU A 345 -1.44 -11.58 -8.99
CA GLU A 345 -0.23 -12.27 -9.43
C GLU A 345 0.37 -11.64 -10.70
N LEU A 346 -0.47 -11.19 -11.61
CA LEU A 346 -0.04 -10.44 -12.79
C LEU A 346 0.68 -9.14 -12.39
N ALA A 347 0.13 -8.39 -11.44
CA ALA A 347 0.76 -7.18 -10.95
C ALA A 347 2.11 -7.45 -10.26
N LYS A 348 2.23 -8.55 -9.51
CA LYS A 348 3.49 -8.99 -8.90
C LYS A 348 4.54 -9.36 -9.94
N GLU A 349 4.15 -10.06 -11.00
CA GLU A 349 5.08 -10.44 -12.07
C GLU A 349 5.59 -9.21 -12.83
N ILE A 350 4.75 -8.23 -13.11
CA ILE A 350 5.17 -6.97 -13.72
C ILE A 350 6.11 -6.21 -12.76
N MET A 351 5.80 -6.20 -11.46
CA MET A 351 6.68 -5.58 -10.47
C MET A 351 8.06 -6.22 -10.44
N LYS A 352 8.12 -7.56 -10.51
CA LYS A 352 9.38 -8.31 -10.58
C LYS A 352 10.19 -7.91 -11.80
N ARG A 353 9.58 -7.74 -12.97
CA ARG A 353 10.27 -7.23 -14.16
C ARG A 353 10.85 -5.84 -13.95
N PHE A 354 10.12 -4.94 -13.27
CA PHE A 354 10.68 -3.63 -12.90
C PHE A 354 11.88 -3.74 -11.97
N ASP A 355 11.87 -4.68 -11.03
CA ASP A 355 12.97 -4.88 -10.09
C ASP A 355 14.23 -5.46 -10.75
N GLU A 356 14.07 -6.18 -11.87
CA GLU A 356 15.16 -6.74 -12.67
C GLU A 356 15.79 -5.72 -13.65
N LEU A 357 15.16 -4.55 -13.85
CA LEU A 357 15.68 -3.53 -14.75
C LEU A 357 16.85 -2.75 -14.14
N PRO A 358 17.89 -2.42 -14.91
CA PRO A 358 18.96 -1.52 -14.50
C PRO A 358 18.47 -0.06 -14.54
N LEU A 359 17.48 0.27 -13.70
CA LEU A 359 16.74 1.55 -13.74
C LEU A 359 17.61 2.78 -13.53
N ASP A 360 18.79 2.64 -12.90
CA ASP A 360 19.66 3.75 -12.54
C ASP A 360 20.34 4.40 -13.74
N ASP A 361 20.49 3.65 -14.84
CA ASP A 361 21.12 4.08 -16.07
C ASP A 361 20.12 4.52 -17.16
N ILE A 362 18.83 4.26 -16.92
CA ILE A 362 17.75 4.58 -17.86
C ILE A 362 17.26 6.00 -17.64
N ARG A 363 17.19 6.80 -18.72
CA ARG A 363 16.55 8.12 -18.76
C ARG A 363 15.48 8.11 -19.83
N ILE A 364 14.28 8.51 -19.43
CA ILE A 364 13.15 8.67 -20.33
C ILE A 364 13.09 10.13 -20.72
N ASP A 365 13.46 10.43 -21.97
CA ASP A 365 13.27 11.76 -22.50
C ASP A 365 11.78 12.04 -22.57
N ASN A 366 11.33 13.07 -21.84
CA ASN A 366 9.96 13.56 -21.91
C ASN A 366 9.74 14.16 -23.31
N THR A 367 9.32 13.34 -24.26
CA THR A 367 8.86 13.79 -25.60
C THR A 367 7.44 14.32 -25.53
#